data_f0879145f0c9c5985a1ee9a5968b8312
#
_entry.id   f0879145f0c9c5985a1ee9a5968b8312
#
_cell.length_a   1.000
_cell.length_b   1.000
_cell.length_c   1.000
_cell.angle_alpha   90.00
_cell.angle_beta   90.00
_cell.angle_gamma   90.00
#
_symmetry.space_group_name_H-M   'P 1'
#
loop_
_entity.id
_entity.type
_entity.pdbx_description
1 polymer ?
#
loop_
_entity_poly.entity_id
_entity_poly.type
_entity_poly.pdbx_seq_one_letter_code
_entity_poly.pdbx_strand_id
1 'polypeptide(L)'
;MAEFMRAVDVKDGAGPASALFINEFTPIPVVSSGECLIKVKAFGVNRGDILQRDGKYPGISHLTKIMGLEFSGVISRLGEDDTAEKDEWKVGDEVFGLLYGGGYAEYVNVNKRMLIKKPKELSFEQAGGLCETWFTAMQALHFIGQYSAETTRSILWHAGASAVAVAGIQLSKHAHLIDSPDSPAPRVFATARKQDKCAFIMDKLGATGAVDMSQHPDKRSWANEIKAINDGHGIDLVIDFLGGPYLESNLDVLALDGRVVQLGWLDGPITSANVNIAGFLTKRARVQGSQLRSRSLEYQAQLRDFFEADVLPGLVNGRFQHVVERVVPWDRVNEAHELLENNQTKGKVVCVIS
;
A
#
# COMPACT_ATOMS: atom_id res chain seq x y z
N MET A 1 -24.64 27.60 10.66
CA MET A 1 -23.70 27.23 11.76
C MET A 1 -22.80 26.15 11.20
N ALA A 2 -21.51 26.19 11.52
CA ALA A 2 -20.61 25.09 11.10
C ALA A 2 -21.05 23.81 11.83
N GLU A 3 -21.23 22.72 11.06
CA GLU A 3 -21.46 21.40 11.60
C GLU A 3 -20.12 20.80 11.99
N PHE A 4 -20.05 20.12 13.15
CA PHE A 4 -18.85 19.49 13.64
C PHE A 4 -18.97 17.97 13.59
N MET A 5 -17.82 17.30 13.48
CA MET A 5 -17.67 15.86 13.50
C MET A 5 -16.56 15.46 14.44
N ARG A 6 -16.49 14.19 14.78
CA ARG A 6 -15.33 13.60 15.45
C ARG A 6 -14.26 13.23 14.44
N ALA A 7 -13.00 13.47 14.78
CA ALA A 7 -11.84 13.03 14.00
C ALA A 7 -10.66 12.68 14.93
N VAL A 8 -9.77 11.81 14.46
CA VAL A 8 -8.51 11.55 15.16
C VAL A 8 -7.56 12.71 14.92
N ASP A 9 -7.03 13.26 16.01
CA ASP A 9 -6.06 14.34 16.01
C ASP A 9 -4.80 13.92 16.80
N VAL A 10 -3.73 14.70 16.70
CA VAL A 10 -2.46 14.46 17.39
C VAL A 10 -2.21 15.59 18.36
N LYS A 11 -2.08 15.30 19.65
CA LYS A 11 -1.74 16.29 20.68
C LYS A 11 -0.43 17.01 20.28
N ASP A 12 -0.45 18.31 20.37
CA ASP A 12 0.68 19.19 20.01
C ASP A 12 1.11 19.09 18.53
N GLY A 13 0.27 18.47 17.67
CA GLY A 13 0.45 18.40 16.21
C GLY A 13 1.40 17.30 15.71
N ALA A 14 2.23 16.71 16.59
CA ALA A 14 3.07 15.54 16.27
C ALA A 14 3.45 14.81 17.56
N GLY A 15 3.61 13.48 17.52
CA GLY A 15 3.99 12.73 18.70
C GLY A 15 3.91 11.20 18.55
N PRO A 16 4.13 10.46 19.66
CA PRO A 16 3.99 9.01 19.69
C PRO A 16 2.52 8.57 19.52
N ALA A 17 2.28 7.26 19.36
CA ALA A 17 0.93 6.72 19.21
C ALA A 17 -0.01 7.14 20.36
N SER A 18 0.50 7.28 21.58
CA SER A 18 -0.23 7.77 22.76
C SER A 18 -0.68 9.24 22.69
N ALA A 19 -0.19 10.01 21.72
CA ALA A 19 -0.64 11.37 21.46
C ALA A 19 -1.92 11.45 20.61
N LEU A 20 -2.37 10.33 20.05
CA LEU A 20 -3.61 10.25 19.28
C LEU A 20 -4.83 10.36 20.21
N PHE A 21 -5.80 11.18 19.82
CA PHE A 21 -7.06 11.34 20.55
C PHE A 21 -8.21 11.65 19.59
N ILE A 22 -9.45 11.48 20.03
CA ILE A 22 -10.64 11.88 19.28
C ILE A 22 -10.95 13.34 19.59
N ASN A 23 -10.86 14.20 18.57
CA ASN A 23 -11.28 15.59 18.60
C ASN A 23 -12.75 15.69 18.18
N GLU A 24 -13.63 16.15 19.08
CA GLU A 24 -15.08 16.24 18.84
C GLU A 24 -15.52 17.52 18.10
N PHE A 25 -14.58 18.45 17.87
CA PHE A 25 -14.87 19.78 17.32
C PHE A 25 -14.19 20.03 15.97
N THR A 26 -14.03 18.98 15.18
CA THR A 26 -13.50 19.09 13.82
C THR A 26 -14.61 19.52 12.87
N PRO A 27 -14.45 20.61 12.08
CA PRO A 27 -15.47 20.99 11.10
C PRO A 27 -15.71 19.90 10.04
N ILE A 28 -16.98 19.65 9.72
CA ILE A 28 -17.32 18.77 8.58
C ILE A 28 -16.82 19.44 7.30
N PRO A 29 -16.13 18.70 6.38
CA PRO A 29 -15.64 19.25 5.13
C PRO A 29 -16.76 19.83 4.26
N VAL A 30 -16.47 20.94 3.60
CA VAL A 30 -17.33 21.49 2.55
C VAL A 30 -17.16 20.66 1.29
N VAL A 31 -18.25 20.28 0.66
CA VAL A 31 -18.25 19.50 -0.57
C VAL A 31 -18.26 20.47 -1.76
N SER A 32 -17.27 20.35 -2.63
CA SER A 32 -17.15 21.10 -3.87
C SER A 32 -17.80 20.35 -5.05
N SER A 33 -17.95 21.03 -6.19
CA SER A 33 -18.32 20.37 -7.45
C SER A 33 -17.32 19.23 -7.77
N GLY A 34 -17.82 18.10 -8.26
CA GLY A 34 -17.01 16.90 -8.54
C GLY A 34 -16.61 16.09 -7.30
N GLU A 35 -17.09 16.45 -6.10
CA GLU A 35 -16.81 15.74 -4.85
C GLU A 35 -18.07 15.09 -4.25
N CYS A 36 -17.83 14.17 -3.32
CA CYS A 36 -18.85 13.58 -2.44
C CYS A 36 -18.43 13.70 -0.99
N LEU A 37 -19.38 13.93 -0.08
CA LEU A 37 -19.18 13.73 1.34
C LEU A 37 -19.51 12.29 1.71
N ILE A 38 -18.56 11.61 2.29
CA ILE A 38 -18.69 10.21 2.70
C ILE A 38 -18.82 10.14 4.21
N LYS A 39 -19.84 9.43 4.70
CA LYS A 39 -19.89 8.98 6.09
C LYS A 39 -19.02 7.73 6.21
N VAL A 40 -17.83 7.86 6.81
CA VAL A 40 -16.84 6.79 6.94
C VAL A 40 -17.34 5.71 7.89
N LYS A 41 -17.14 4.45 7.51
CA LYS A 41 -17.44 3.26 8.31
C LYS A 41 -16.16 2.56 8.79
N ALA A 42 -15.15 2.51 7.93
CA ALA A 42 -13.85 1.96 8.29
C ALA A 42 -12.73 2.65 7.48
N PHE A 43 -11.53 2.63 8.02
CA PHE A 43 -10.33 3.14 7.37
C PHE A 43 -9.12 2.26 7.67
N GLY A 44 -8.21 2.14 6.71
CA GLY A 44 -6.97 1.40 6.87
C GLY A 44 -5.89 2.24 7.54
N VAL A 45 -5.07 1.58 8.39
CA VAL A 45 -3.89 2.21 8.99
C VAL A 45 -2.64 1.86 8.16
N ASN A 46 -1.82 2.87 7.86
CA ASN A 46 -0.68 2.78 6.96
C ASN A 46 0.61 3.35 7.59
N ARG A 47 1.78 2.95 7.08
CA ARG A 47 3.07 3.55 7.52
C ARG A 47 3.13 5.05 7.25
N GLY A 48 2.47 5.52 6.19
CA GLY A 48 2.34 6.94 5.89
C GLY A 48 1.67 7.73 7.01
N ASP A 49 0.67 7.15 7.67
CA ASP A 49 -0.03 7.79 8.80
C ASP A 49 0.91 7.93 10.01
N ILE A 50 1.74 6.92 10.28
CA ILE A 50 2.75 6.99 11.35
C ILE A 50 3.75 8.12 11.07
N LEU A 51 4.26 8.21 9.84
CA LEU A 51 5.19 9.27 9.45
C LEU A 51 4.53 10.66 9.53
N GLN A 52 3.24 10.77 9.18
CA GLN A 52 2.48 12.02 9.31
C GLN A 52 2.28 12.38 10.78
N ARG A 53 1.86 11.44 11.62
CA ARG A 53 1.72 11.62 13.07
C ARG A 53 3.03 12.11 13.72
N ASP A 54 4.16 11.54 13.30
CA ASP A 54 5.49 11.92 13.78
C ASP A 54 6.00 13.26 13.22
N GLY A 55 5.25 13.91 12.31
CA GLY A 55 5.71 15.12 11.61
C GLY A 55 6.84 14.88 10.60
N LYS A 56 7.06 13.62 10.20
CA LYS A 56 8.18 13.21 9.33
C LYS A 56 7.76 12.89 7.89
N TYR A 57 6.48 13.00 7.54
CA TYR A 57 6.03 12.70 6.18
C TYR A 57 6.41 13.84 5.23
N PRO A 58 7.18 13.57 4.15
CA PRO A 58 7.66 14.63 3.27
C PRO A 58 6.54 15.21 2.39
N GLY A 59 6.53 16.54 2.21
CA GLY A 59 5.79 17.20 1.16
C GLY A 59 4.28 17.35 1.31
N ILE A 60 3.70 17.21 2.52
CA ILE A 60 2.24 17.27 2.74
C ILE A 60 1.75 18.53 3.48
N SER A 61 2.56 19.55 3.63
CA SER A 61 2.20 20.77 4.40
C SER A 61 0.94 21.49 3.91
N HIS A 62 0.51 21.24 2.67
CA HIS A 62 -0.67 21.82 2.02
C HIS A 62 -1.90 20.89 2.02
N LEU A 63 -1.77 19.66 2.50
CA LEU A 63 -2.87 18.70 2.61
C LEU A 63 -3.57 18.80 3.98
N THR A 64 -4.68 18.08 4.15
CA THR A 64 -5.36 18.02 5.43
C THR A 64 -4.47 17.51 6.55
N LYS A 65 -4.63 18.08 7.75
CA LYS A 65 -3.94 17.61 8.96
C LYS A 65 -4.48 16.26 9.45
N ILE A 66 -5.73 15.93 9.12
CA ILE A 66 -6.33 14.65 9.49
C ILE A 66 -5.66 13.53 8.68
N MET A 67 -5.19 12.51 9.36
CA MET A 67 -4.57 11.32 8.75
C MET A 67 -5.61 10.47 8.00
N GLY A 68 -5.15 9.37 7.40
CA GLY A 68 -5.98 8.36 6.74
C GLY A 68 -5.97 8.49 5.23
N LEU A 69 -5.35 7.50 4.58
CA LEU A 69 -5.10 7.48 3.13
C LEU A 69 -6.14 6.68 2.35
N GLU A 70 -7.07 6.04 3.04
CA GLU A 70 -8.10 5.19 2.45
C GLU A 70 -9.28 5.05 3.40
N PHE A 71 -10.42 4.71 2.84
CA PHE A 71 -11.68 4.57 3.58
C PHE A 71 -12.62 3.58 2.92
N SER A 72 -13.65 3.18 3.67
CA SER A 72 -14.93 2.69 3.16
C SER A 72 -16.07 3.40 3.91
N GLY A 73 -17.19 3.60 3.24
CA GLY A 73 -18.31 4.30 3.85
C GLY A 73 -19.52 4.41 2.92
N VAL A 74 -20.39 5.37 3.25
CA VAL A 74 -21.64 5.61 2.52
C VAL A 74 -21.67 7.05 2.06
N ILE A 75 -22.07 7.31 0.83
CA ILE A 75 -22.25 8.67 0.32
C ILE A 75 -23.39 9.34 1.11
N SER A 76 -23.06 10.42 1.82
CA SER A 76 -24.02 11.20 2.60
C SER A 76 -24.48 12.48 1.90
N ARG A 77 -23.65 13.06 1.02
CA ARG A 77 -23.97 14.25 0.23
C ARG A 77 -23.19 14.24 -1.07
N LEU A 78 -23.79 14.72 -2.14
CA LEU A 78 -23.14 14.98 -3.43
C LEU A 78 -22.84 16.47 -3.55
N GLY A 79 -21.71 16.84 -4.13
CA GLY A 79 -21.45 18.19 -4.59
C GLY A 79 -22.32 18.52 -5.81
N GLU A 80 -22.71 19.79 -5.92
CA GLU A 80 -23.48 20.28 -7.07
C GLU A 80 -22.56 20.25 -8.30
N ASP A 81 -23.00 19.55 -9.36
CA ASP A 81 -22.33 19.57 -10.65
C ASP A 81 -23.19 20.39 -11.62
N ASP A 82 -22.61 21.43 -12.22
CA ASP A 82 -23.26 22.28 -13.19
C ASP A 82 -23.56 21.57 -14.53
N THR A 83 -23.02 20.36 -14.72
CA THR A 83 -23.19 19.53 -15.93
C THR A 83 -23.95 18.27 -15.59
N ALA A 84 -25.26 18.38 -15.39
CA ALA A 84 -26.15 17.29 -15.01
C ALA A 84 -26.42 16.26 -16.12
N GLU A 85 -25.37 15.68 -16.69
CA GLU A 85 -25.48 14.39 -17.36
C GLU A 85 -25.25 13.30 -16.32
N LYS A 86 -26.37 12.68 -15.88
CA LYS A 86 -26.49 11.47 -15.06
C LYS A 86 -25.30 11.18 -14.14
N ASP A 87 -25.32 11.80 -12.97
CA ASP A 87 -24.38 11.42 -11.91
C ASP A 87 -24.50 9.91 -11.66
N GLU A 88 -23.43 9.18 -11.83
CA GLU A 88 -23.36 7.74 -11.57
C GLU A 88 -23.59 7.43 -10.08
N TRP A 89 -23.34 8.42 -9.21
CA TRP A 89 -23.35 8.29 -7.75
C TRP A 89 -24.64 8.80 -7.13
N LYS A 90 -25.07 8.15 -6.05
CA LYS A 90 -26.26 8.50 -5.28
C LYS A 90 -25.98 8.53 -3.79
N VAL A 91 -26.69 9.40 -3.07
CA VAL A 91 -26.71 9.34 -1.61
C VAL A 91 -27.23 7.97 -1.18
N GLY A 92 -26.49 7.32 -0.26
CA GLY A 92 -26.75 5.97 0.19
C GLY A 92 -25.87 4.89 -0.49
N ASP A 93 -25.16 5.22 -1.57
CA ASP A 93 -24.23 4.25 -2.19
C ASP A 93 -23.10 3.89 -1.23
N GLU A 94 -22.82 2.59 -1.12
CA GLU A 94 -21.68 2.06 -0.38
C GLU A 94 -20.44 2.12 -1.25
N VAL A 95 -19.39 2.79 -0.77
CA VAL A 95 -18.20 3.10 -1.53
C VAL A 95 -16.93 2.90 -0.69
N PHE A 96 -15.81 2.80 -1.39
CA PHE A 96 -14.47 2.87 -0.81
C PHE A 96 -13.54 3.59 -1.77
N GLY A 97 -12.36 4.01 -1.29
CA GLY A 97 -11.45 4.76 -2.15
C GLY A 97 -10.14 5.15 -1.49
N LEU A 98 -9.23 5.68 -2.33
CA LEU A 98 -7.96 6.27 -1.92
C LEU A 98 -8.14 7.75 -1.62
N LEU A 99 -7.36 8.24 -0.65
CA LEU A 99 -7.38 9.63 -0.18
C LEU A 99 -5.99 10.26 -0.18
N TYR A 100 -5.94 11.57 -0.28
CA TYR A 100 -4.74 12.34 0.09
C TYR A 100 -4.60 12.54 1.62
N GLY A 101 -5.64 12.26 2.38
CA GLY A 101 -5.75 12.37 3.82
C GLY A 101 -7.21 12.55 4.22
N GLY A 102 -7.50 12.58 5.53
CA GLY A 102 -8.84 12.85 6.07
C GLY A 102 -9.64 11.61 6.44
N GLY A 103 -9.15 10.40 6.15
CA GLY A 103 -9.89 9.16 6.42
C GLY A 103 -10.13 8.84 7.90
N TYR A 104 -9.35 9.43 8.81
CA TYR A 104 -9.48 9.22 10.26
C TYR A 104 -10.56 10.13 10.87
N ALA A 105 -11.70 10.25 10.23
CA ALA A 105 -12.81 11.09 10.65
C ALA A 105 -14.17 10.46 10.31
N GLU A 106 -15.23 10.93 10.97
CA GLU A 106 -16.60 10.46 10.68
C GLU A 106 -17.06 10.81 9.26
N TYR A 107 -16.54 11.91 8.70
CA TYR A 107 -16.84 12.35 7.34
C TYR A 107 -15.56 12.78 6.62
N VAL A 108 -15.50 12.47 5.33
CA VAL A 108 -14.43 12.92 4.44
C VAL A 108 -15.01 13.32 3.08
N ASN A 109 -14.51 14.41 2.49
CA ASN A 109 -14.83 14.74 1.10
C ASN A 109 -13.87 14.02 0.15
N VAL A 110 -14.42 13.49 -0.93
CA VAL A 110 -13.67 12.67 -1.90
C VAL A 110 -14.05 13.10 -3.31
N ASN A 111 -13.04 13.26 -4.17
CA ASN A 111 -13.32 13.47 -5.60
C ASN A 111 -14.00 12.22 -6.17
N LYS A 112 -15.10 12.40 -6.90
CA LYS A 112 -15.92 11.32 -7.48
C LYS A 112 -15.09 10.32 -8.32
N ARG A 113 -14.02 10.78 -8.97
CA ARG A 113 -13.10 9.94 -9.75
C ARG A 113 -12.32 8.92 -8.92
N MET A 114 -12.26 9.10 -7.60
CA MET A 114 -11.57 8.17 -6.69
C MET A 114 -12.50 7.17 -6.01
N LEU A 115 -13.79 7.28 -6.24
CA LEU A 115 -14.77 6.37 -5.67
C LEU A 115 -14.82 5.04 -6.44
N ILE A 116 -14.98 3.96 -5.70
CA ILE A 116 -15.24 2.60 -6.18
C ILE A 116 -16.50 2.11 -5.47
N LYS A 117 -17.46 1.53 -6.22
CA LYS A 117 -18.63 0.88 -5.62
C LYS A 117 -18.20 -0.31 -4.78
N LYS A 118 -18.61 -0.35 -3.52
CA LYS A 118 -18.29 -1.48 -2.65
C LYS A 118 -19.12 -2.70 -3.06
N PRO A 119 -18.48 -3.80 -3.51
CA PRO A 119 -19.20 -5.05 -3.71
C PRO A 119 -19.85 -5.52 -2.41
N LYS A 120 -21.01 -6.15 -2.51
CA LYS A 120 -21.72 -6.72 -1.34
C LYS A 120 -20.98 -7.88 -0.68
N GLU A 121 -20.08 -8.51 -1.41
CA GLU A 121 -19.19 -9.60 -0.96
C GLU A 121 -18.11 -9.10 0.00
N LEU A 122 -17.79 -7.80 -0.01
CA LEU A 122 -16.80 -7.19 0.87
C LEU A 122 -17.48 -6.45 2.02
N SER A 123 -17.02 -6.67 3.24
CA SER A 123 -17.42 -5.85 4.38
C SER A 123 -16.79 -4.45 4.31
N PHE A 124 -17.27 -3.49 5.11
CA PHE A 124 -16.64 -2.17 5.20
C PHE A 124 -15.19 -2.27 5.73
N GLU A 125 -14.93 -3.17 6.67
CA GLU A 125 -13.58 -3.41 7.20
C GLU A 125 -12.63 -3.91 6.12
N GLN A 126 -13.09 -4.82 5.28
CA GLN A 126 -12.29 -5.31 4.16
C GLN A 126 -12.05 -4.19 3.15
N ALA A 127 -13.09 -3.51 2.70
CA ALA A 127 -13.01 -2.45 1.70
C ALA A 127 -12.18 -1.24 2.19
N GLY A 128 -12.30 -0.87 3.48
CA GLY A 128 -11.63 0.29 4.06
C GLY A 128 -10.10 0.18 4.17
N GLY A 129 -9.52 -0.99 3.93
CA GLY A 129 -8.07 -1.21 3.96
C GLY A 129 -7.47 -1.63 2.62
N LEU A 130 -8.21 -1.54 1.50
CA LEU A 130 -7.77 -2.05 0.20
C LEU A 130 -6.89 -1.06 -0.57
N CYS A 131 -7.35 0.19 -0.72
CA CYS A 131 -6.84 1.06 -1.78
C CYS A 131 -5.36 1.40 -1.63
N GLU A 132 -4.91 1.84 -0.46
CA GLU A 132 -3.51 2.26 -0.28
C GLU A 132 -2.53 1.11 -0.58
N THR A 133 -2.85 -0.10 -0.12
CA THR A 133 -1.95 -1.24 -0.25
C THR A 133 -1.98 -1.86 -1.64
N TRP A 134 -3.15 -2.06 -2.22
CA TRP A 134 -3.28 -2.68 -3.53
C TRP A 134 -2.86 -1.73 -4.66
N PHE A 135 -3.20 -0.43 -4.56
CA PHE A 135 -2.74 0.57 -5.53
C PHE A 135 -1.22 0.74 -5.49
N THR A 136 -0.62 0.77 -4.29
CA THR A 136 0.84 0.83 -4.15
C THR A 136 1.50 -0.41 -4.76
N ALA A 137 0.94 -1.61 -4.54
CA ALA A 137 1.47 -2.84 -5.10
C ALA A 137 1.34 -2.88 -6.64
N MET A 138 0.19 -2.49 -7.19
CA MET A 138 -0.04 -2.38 -8.63
C MET A 138 0.88 -1.35 -9.27
N GLN A 139 0.99 -0.17 -8.66
CA GLN A 139 1.90 0.88 -9.11
C GLN A 139 3.34 0.36 -9.19
N ALA A 140 3.80 -0.31 -8.12
CA ALA A 140 5.15 -0.84 -8.06
C ALA A 140 5.41 -1.93 -9.11
N LEU A 141 4.44 -2.80 -9.36
CA LEU A 141 4.58 -3.92 -10.28
C LEU A 141 4.45 -3.48 -11.75
N HIS A 142 3.34 -2.81 -12.09
CA HIS A 142 2.98 -2.54 -13.49
C HIS A 142 3.47 -1.17 -13.96
N PHE A 143 3.21 -0.09 -13.20
CA PHE A 143 3.47 1.28 -13.67
C PHE A 143 4.94 1.70 -13.54
N ILE A 144 5.60 1.35 -12.46
CA ILE A 144 7.00 1.71 -12.19
C ILE A 144 7.92 0.54 -12.51
N GLY A 145 7.58 -0.65 -12.04
CA GLY A 145 8.31 -1.89 -12.29
C GLY A 145 8.22 -2.36 -13.74
N GLN A 146 7.25 -1.86 -14.51
CA GLN A 146 7.06 -2.20 -15.92
C GLN A 146 7.11 -3.72 -16.13
N TYR A 147 6.32 -4.45 -15.33
CA TYR A 147 6.22 -5.88 -15.49
C TYR A 147 5.86 -6.22 -16.94
N SER A 148 6.54 -7.22 -17.49
CA SER A 148 6.20 -7.85 -18.76
C SER A 148 6.40 -9.34 -18.63
N ALA A 149 5.41 -10.13 -19.06
CA ALA A 149 5.47 -11.59 -19.05
C ALA A 149 6.58 -12.16 -19.96
N GLU A 150 7.07 -11.37 -20.93
CA GLU A 150 8.17 -11.76 -21.81
C GLU A 150 9.53 -11.66 -21.12
N THR A 151 9.73 -10.67 -20.28
CA THR A 151 11.07 -10.31 -19.76
C THR A 151 11.21 -10.44 -18.24
N THR A 152 10.10 -10.46 -17.47
CA THR A 152 10.12 -10.53 -16.00
C THR A 152 9.76 -11.95 -15.56
N ARG A 153 10.77 -12.77 -15.30
CA ARG A 153 10.62 -14.17 -14.88
C ARG A 153 10.65 -14.36 -13.37
N SER A 154 11.19 -13.38 -12.65
CA SER A 154 11.38 -13.45 -11.20
C SER A 154 11.17 -12.10 -10.54
N ILE A 155 10.44 -12.10 -9.40
CA ILE A 155 10.07 -10.90 -8.65
C ILE A 155 10.37 -11.12 -7.17
N LEU A 156 11.04 -10.17 -6.52
CA LEU A 156 11.32 -10.19 -5.09
C LEU A 156 10.59 -9.04 -4.38
N TRP A 157 9.84 -9.38 -3.34
CA TRP A 157 9.22 -8.42 -2.44
C TRP A 157 9.93 -8.41 -1.08
N HIS A 158 10.59 -7.32 -0.73
CA HIS A 158 11.06 -7.13 0.64
C HIS A 158 9.88 -6.94 1.61
N ALA A 159 10.12 -7.21 2.90
CA ALA A 159 9.09 -7.13 3.94
C ALA A 159 7.78 -7.86 3.55
N GLY A 160 7.88 -9.08 3.05
CA GLY A 160 6.83 -9.85 2.38
C GLY A 160 5.55 -10.09 3.18
N ALA A 161 5.55 -9.93 4.50
CA ALA A 161 4.35 -9.98 5.33
C ALA A 161 3.69 -8.61 5.57
N SER A 162 4.24 -7.51 5.02
CA SER A 162 3.58 -6.20 5.04
C SER A 162 2.35 -6.19 4.15
N ALA A 163 1.35 -5.35 4.45
CA ALA A 163 0.10 -5.34 3.70
C ALA A 163 0.29 -5.07 2.20
N VAL A 164 1.24 -4.19 1.81
CA VAL A 164 1.57 -3.94 0.40
C VAL A 164 2.21 -5.16 -0.24
N ALA A 165 3.18 -5.81 0.43
CA ALA A 165 3.83 -6.99 -0.13
C ALA A 165 2.88 -8.20 -0.20
N VAL A 166 1.94 -8.34 0.75
CA VAL A 166 0.87 -9.36 0.70
C VAL A 166 0.01 -9.21 -0.55
N ALA A 167 -0.38 -7.98 -0.90
CA ALA A 167 -1.07 -7.69 -2.16
C ALA A 167 -0.14 -7.96 -3.36
N GLY A 168 1.09 -7.45 -3.31
CA GLY A 168 2.04 -7.53 -4.41
C GLY A 168 2.49 -8.94 -4.76
N ILE A 169 2.70 -9.82 -3.79
CA ILE A 169 3.02 -11.24 -4.01
C ILE A 169 1.89 -11.92 -4.78
N GLN A 170 0.64 -11.69 -4.37
CA GLN A 170 -0.54 -12.27 -5.04
C GLN A 170 -0.71 -11.71 -6.46
N LEU A 171 -0.57 -10.38 -6.64
CA LEU A 171 -0.61 -9.74 -7.96
C LEU A 171 0.50 -10.31 -8.87
N SER A 172 1.73 -10.41 -8.36
CA SER A 172 2.88 -10.91 -9.13
C SER A 172 2.64 -12.32 -9.65
N LYS A 173 2.08 -13.22 -8.86
CA LYS A 173 1.77 -14.59 -9.28
C LYS A 173 0.79 -14.66 -10.44
N HIS A 174 -0.07 -13.67 -10.60
CA HIS A 174 -1.12 -13.62 -11.61
C HIS A 174 -0.88 -12.53 -12.67
N ALA A 175 0.25 -11.82 -12.61
CA ALA A 175 0.53 -10.69 -13.50
C ALA A 175 0.56 -11.09 -14.98
N HIS A 176 1.02 -12.31 -15.30
CA HIS A 176 1.00 -12.86 -16.66
C HIS A 176 -0.42 -12.95 -17.25
N LEU A 177 -1.45 -13.18 -16.42
CA LEU A 177 -2.85 -13.26 -16.89
C LEU A 177 -3.37 -11.93 -17.44
N ILE A 178 -2.80 -10.81 -16.99
CA ILE A 178 -3.16 -9.46 -17.46
C ILE A 178 -2.37 -9.12 -18.73
N ASP A 179 -1.07 -9.44 -18.73
CA ASP A 179 -0.15 -9.03 -19.81
C ASP A 179 -0.15 -10.02 -20.99
N SER A 180 0.03 -11.32 -20.71
CA SER A 180 0.09 -12.39 -21.70
C SER A 180 -0.34 -13.71 -21.06
N PRO A 181 -1.63 -14.10 -21.13
CA PRO A 181 -2.19 -15.26 -20.42
C PRO A 181 -1.52 -16.60 -20.73
N ASP A 182 -0.96 -16.75 -21.92
CA ASP A 182 -0.27 -17.98 -22.36
C ASP A 182 1.18 -18.07 -21.84
N SER A 183 1.71 -17.00 -21.27
CA SER A 183 3.05 -16.98 -20.71
C SER A 183 3.11 -17.66 -19.34
N PRO A 184 4.25 -18.26 -18.96
CA PRO A 184 4.40 -18.85 -17.64
C PRO A 184 4.35 -17.78 -16.54
N ALA A 185 3.75 -18.13 -15.42
CA ALA A 185 3.75 -17.25 -14.23
C ALA A 185 5.19 -16.98 -13.76
N PRO A 186 5.50 -15.77 -13.30
CA PRO A 186 6.81 -15.46 -12.74
C PRO A 186 7.02 -16.19 -11.42
N ARG A 187 8.27 -16.48 -11.10
CA ARG A 187 8.66 -16.93 -9.76
C ARG A 187 8.63 -15.75 -8.81
N VAL A 188 7.98 -15.91 -7.66
CA VAL A 188 7.83 -14.82 -6.70
C VAL A 188 8.53 -15.17 -5.40
N PHE A 189 9.45 -14.31 -4.98
CA PHE A 189 10.23 -14.45 -3.77
C PHE A 189 9.93 -13.33 -2.80
N ALA A 190 10.22 -13.56 -1.51
CA ALA A 190 10.11 -12.51 -0.53
C ALA A 190 11.17 -12.60 0.57
N THR A 191 11.36 -11.51 1.32
CA THR A 191 12.11 -11.51 2.57
C THR A 191 11.21 -11.17 3.74
N ALA A 192 11.45 -11.76 4.91
CA ALA A 192 10.77 -11.41 6.13
C ALA A 192 11.71 -11.51 7.34
N ARG A 193 11.34 -10.91 8.49
CA ARG A 193 12.22 -10.86 9.68
C ARG A 193 12.14 -12.09 10.58
N LYS A 194 11.20 -13.02 10.30
CA LYS A 194 10.95 -14.19 11.16
C LYS A 194 10.47 -15.37 10.34
N GLN A 195 10.85 -16.57 10.74
CA GLN A 195 10.51 -17.82 10.09
C GLN A 195 8.98 -18.03 9.95
N ASP A 196 8.18 -17.65 10.95
CA ASP A 196 6.72 -17.76 10.89
C ASP A 196 6.09 -16.86 9.83
N LYS A 197 6.75 -15.72 9.50
CA LYS A 197 6.34 -14.85 8.40
C LYS A 197 6.77 -15.44 7.05
N CYS A 198 7.93 -16.08 6.96
CA CYS A 198 8.33 -16.80 5.76
C CYS A 198 7.38 -17.96 5.46
N ALA A 199 7.00 -18.74 6.46
CA ALA A 199 6.00 -19.81 6.31
C ALA A 199 4.65 -19.25 5.83
N PHE A 200 4.14 -18.16 6.43
CA PHE A 200 2.93 -17.48 5.97
C PHE A 200 3.02 -17.06 4.48
N ILE A 201 4.15 -16.48 4.07
CA ILE A 201 4.38 -16.03 2.69
C ILE A 201 4.33 -17.22 1.71
N MET A 202 4.95 -18.32 2.05
CA MET A 202 4.97 -19.51 1.20
C MET A 202 3.63 -20.25 1.23
N ASP A 203 3.10 -20.56 2.41
CA ASP A 203 1.96 -21.47 2.56
C ASP A 203 0.61 -20.79 2.24
N LYS A 204 0.48 -19.50 2.57
CA LYS A 204 -0.78 -18.75 2.40
C LYS A 204 -0.79 -17.89 1.14
N LEU A 205 0.33 -17.24 0.80
CA LEU A 205 0.41 -16.41 -0.39
C LEU A 205 0.95 -17.17 -1.60
N GLY A 206 1.54 -18.35 -1.38
CA GLY A 206 2.06 -19.25 -2.41
C GLY A 206 3.27 -18.66 -3.16
N ALA A 207 4.12 -17.92 -2.47
CA ALA A 207 5.40 -17.49 -3.03
C ALA A 207 6.30 -18.71 -3.32
N THR A 208 7.18 -18.59 -4.31
CA THR A 208 8.13 -19.63 -4.70
C THR A 208 9.17 -19.88 -3.60
N GLY A 209 9.53 -18.84 -2.86
CA GLY A 209 10.46 -18.94 -1.73
C GLY A 209 10.45 -17.68 -0.87
N ALA A 210 10.90 -17.82 0.38
CA ALA A 210 11.03 -16.70 1.30
C ALA A 210 12.27 -16.87 2.17
N VAL A 211 13.02 -15.77 2.40
CA VAL A 211 14.25 -15.73 3.18
C VAL A 211 14.02 -15.03 4.52
N ASP A 212 14.47 -15.68 5.60
CA ASP A 212 14.42 -15.12 6.95
C ASP A 212 15.61 -14.18 7.20
N MET A 213 15.34 -12.89 7.19
CA MET A 213 16.36 -11.84 7.38
C MET A 213 17.00 -11.85 8.76
N SER A 214 16.43 -12.53 9.75
CA SER A 214 17.10 -12.70 11.07
C SER A 214 18.37 -13.53 10.99
N GLN A 215 18.51 -14.35 9.95
CA GLN A 215 19.70 -15.16 9.68
C GLN A 215 20.79 -14.38 8.90
N HIS A 216 20.48 -13.14 8.47
CA HIS A 216 21.36 -12.30 7.64
C HIS A 216 21.61 -10.92 8.29
N PRO A 217 22.28 -10.86 9.45
CA PRO A 217 22.54 -9.61 10.16
C PRO A 217 23.45 -8.65 9.38
N ASP A 218 24.22 -9.16 8.42
CA ASP A 218 25.07 -8.41 7.50
C ASP A 218 24.28 -7.64 6.43
N LYS A 219 22.97 -7.91 6.30
CA LYS A 219 22.06 -7.35 5.28
C LYS A 219 22.51 -7.58 3.83
N ARG A 220 23.37 -8.56 3.58
CA ARG A 220 23.98 -8.86 2.27
C ARG A 220 23.85 -10.32 1.86
N SER A 221 24.17 -11.26 2.75
CA SER A 221 24.21 -12.69 2.43
C SER A 221 22.87 -13.28 1.98
N TRP A 222 21.74 -12.65 2.33
CA TRP A 222 20.40 -13.01 1.85
C TRP A 222 20.30 -13.02 0.32
N ALA A 223 21.06 -12.15 -0.39
CA ALA A 223 21.03 -12.09 -1.85
C ALA A 223 21.57 -13.40 -2.47
N ASN A 224 22.54 -14.05 -1.83
CA ASN A 224 23.05 -15.35 -2.29
C ASN A 224 22.03 -16.46 -2.03
N GLU A 225 21.31 -16.43 -0.91
CA GLU A 225 20.25 -17.39 -0.62
C GLU A 225 19.08 -17.24 -1.63
N ILE A 226 18.64 -16.01 -1.95
CA ILE A 226 17.64 -15.78 -3.00
C ILE A 226 18.12 -16.35 -4.34
N LYS A 227 19.36 -16.09 -4.75
CA LYS A 227 19.90 -16.66 -5.99
C LYS A 227 19.92 -18.19 -5.94
N ALA A 228 20.30 -18.78 -4.83
CA ALA A 228 20.35 -20.24 -4.68
C ALA A 228 18.95 -20.87 -4.85
N ILE A 229 17.92 -20.32 -4.23
CA ILE A 229 16.53 -20.80 -4.39
C ILE A 229 15.90 -20.42 -5.74
N ASN A 230 16.53 -19.52 -6.50
CA ASN A 230 16.20 -19.18 -7.88
C ASN A 230 17.13 -19.87 -8.90
N ASP A 231 17.61 -21.08 -8.59
CA ASP A 231 18.44 -21.93 -9.46
C ASP A 231 19.72 -21.22 -9.96
N GLY A 232 20.30 -20.36 -9.14
CA GLY A 232 21.47 -19.55 -9.46
C GLY A 232 21.21 -18.29 -10.27
N HIS A 233 19.95 -18.06 -10.69
CA HIS A 233 19.57 -16.87 -11.46
C HIS A 233 19.35 -15.65 -10.58
N GLY A 234 19.64 -14.46 -11.12
CA GLY A 234 19.29 -13.19 -10.49
C GLY A 234 17.78 -12.90 -10.56
N ILE A 235 17.37 -11.79 -9.92
CA ILE A 235 15.99 -11.33 -9.87
C ILE A 235 15.78 -10.20 -10.89
N ASP A 236 14.71 -10.27 -11.69
CA ASP A 236 14.40 -9.26 -12.72
C ASP A 236 13.78 -8.01 -12.13
N LEU A 237 12.94 -8.15 -11.09
CA LEU A 237 12.27 -7.03 -10.44
C LEU A 237 12.30 -7.17 -8.91
N VAL A 238 12.90 -6.21 -8.23
CA VAL A 238 12.92 -6.11 -6.76
C VAL A 238 12.03 -4.95 -6.32
N ILE A 239 11.11 -5.19 -5.38
CA ILE A 239 10.30 -4.16 -4.74
C ILE A 239 10.84 -3.94 -3.32
N ASP A 240 11.40 -2.76 -3.09
CA ASP A 240 12.14 -2.45 -1.87
C ASP A 240 11.41 -1.45 -0.97
N PHE A 241 11.21 -1.85 0.29
CA PHE A 241 10.71 -1.03 1.39
C PHE A 241 11.79 -0.73 2.43
N LEU A 242 12.99 -1.34 2.31
CA LEU A 242 14.01 -1.36 3.37
C LEU A 242 14.93 -0.15 3.29
N GLY A 243 15.35 0.23 2.09
CA GLY A 243 16.05 1.47 1.86
C GLY A 243 17.57 1.36 1.73
N GLY A 244 18.26 2.45 2.07
CA GLY A 244 19.67 2.65 1.80
C GLY A 244 20.60 1.49 2.17
N PRO A 245 20.48 0.87 3.36
CA PRO A 245 21.36 -0.24 3.76
C PRO A 245 21.30 -1.48 2.85
N TYR A 246 20.26 -1.59 2.02
CA TYR A 246 20.04 -2.74 1.12
C TYR A 246 20.40 -2.46 -0.34
N LEU A 247 20.81 -1.23 -0.70
CA LEU A 247 21.07 -0.86 -2.10
C LEU A 247 22.10 -1.79 -2.76
N GLU A 248 23.23 -2.07 -2.10
CA GLU A 248 24.29 -2.93 -2.64
C GLU A 248 23.78 -4.36 -2.85
N SER A 249 23.17 -4.97 -1.84
CA SER A 249 22.64 -6.33 -1.95
C SER A 249 21.46 -6.43 -2.93
N ASN A 250 20.67 -5.37 -3.09
CA ASN A 250 19.67 -5.29 -4.15
C ASN A 250 20.32 -5.32 -5.54
N LEU A 251 21.40 -4.56 -5.74
CA LEU A 251 22.16 -4.62 -6.99
C LEU A 251 22.79 -6.01 -7.20
N ASP A 252 23.29 -6.66 -6.14
CA ASP A 252 23.91 -7.98 -6.22
C ASP A 252 22.91 -9.08 -6.58
N VAL A 253 21.67 -8.99 -6.11
CA VAL A 253 20.66 -10.02 -6.39
C VAL A 253 20.05 -9.88 -7.80
N LEU A 254 20.11 -8.69 -8.44
CA LEU A 254 19.51 -8.48 -9.75
C LEU A 254 20.07 -9.40 -10.83
N ALA A 255 19.22 -9.77 -11.76
CA ALA A 255 19.58 -10.30 -13.07
C ALA A 255 20.12 -9.18 -13.98
N LEU A 256 20.60 -9.56 -15.18
CA LEU A 256 20.93 -8.60 -16.24
C LEU A 256 19.64 -7.85 -16.64
N ASP A 257 19.73 -6.53 -16.84
CA ASP A 257 18.60 -5.61 -17.08
C ASP A 257 17.59 -5.54 -15.93
N GLY A 258 17.95 -6.08 -14.76
CA GLY A 258 17.11 -6.06 -13.57
C GLY A 258 16.85 -4.65 -13.03
N ARG A 259 15.76 -4.51 -12.27
CA ARG A 259 15.33 -3.22 -11.75
C ARG A 259 14.84 -3.30 -10.31
N VAL A 260 15.04 -2.21 -9.58
CA VAL A 260 14.57 -2.04 -8.20
C VAL A 260 13.55 -0.91 -8.18
N VAL A 261 12.37 -1.15 -7.61
CA VAL A 261 11.38 -0.12 -7.28
C VAL A 261 11.47 0.18 -5.79
N GLN A 262 11.92 1.38 -5.45
CA GLN A 262 12.08 1.84 -4.08
C GLN A 262 10.79 2.50 -3.61
N LEU A 263 10.12 1.92 -2.60
CA LEU A 263 8.86 2.41 -2.04
C LEU A 263 8.99 3.01 -0.64
N GLY A 264 10.09 2.75 0.05
CA GLY A 264 10.29 3.22 1.41
C GLY A 264 11.69 2.98 1.94
N TRP A 265 11.90 3.30 3.21
CA TRP A 265 13.18 3.17 3.90
C TRP A 265 12.99 2.74 5.37
N LEU A 266 12.38 1.58 5.57
CA LEU A 266 12.09 1.05 6.92
C LEU A 266 13.34 0.87 7.80
N ASP A 267 14.51 0.63 7.16
CA ASP A 267 15.82 0.52 7.81
C ASP A 267 16.68 1.80 7.61
N GLY A 268 16.07 2.87 7.13
CA GLY A 268 16.70 4.18 6.93
C GLY A 268 17.04 4.50 5.47
N PRO A 269 17.16 5.81 5.16
CA PRO A 269 17.45 6.28 3.81
C PRO A 269 18.96 6.30 3.48
N ILE A 270 19.83 6.14 4.47
CA ILE A 270 21.27 6.32 4.32
C ILE A 270 21.94 4.98 4.00
N THR A 271 22.74 4.97 2.95
CA THR A 271 23.60 3.84 2.61
C THR A 271 24.81 3.72 3.54
N SER A 272 25.50 2.57 3.55
CA SER A 272 26.80 2.45 4.18
C SER A 272 27.85 3.35 3.49
N ALA A 273 28.94 3.69 4.17
CA ALA A 273 29.97 4.60 3.64
C ALA A 273 30.64 4.10 2.33
N ASN A 274 30.68 2.77 2.11
CA ASN A 274 31.36 2.14 0.99
C ASN A 274 30.39 1.21 0.23
N VAL A 275 29.46 1.78 -0.55
CA VAL A 275 28.53 1.02 -1.39
C VAL A 275 29.17 0.71 -2.73
N ASN A 276 29.22 -0.56 -3.10
CA ASN A 276 29.63 -0.98 -4.42
C ASN A 276 28.47 -0.79 -5.42
N ILE A 277 28.63 0.15 -6.33
CA ILE A 277 27.62 0.47 -7.35
C ILE A 277 27.93 -0.15 -8.73
N ALA A 278 28.93 -1.01 -8.83
CA ALA A 278 29.33 -1.64 -10.10
C ALA A 278 28.16 -2.39 -10.77
N GLY A 279 27.20 -2.88 -10.00
CA GLY A 279 25.99 -3.52 -10.49
C GLY A 279 25.17 -2.65 -11.45
N PHE A 280 25.20 -1.33 -11.31
CA PHE A 280 24.52 -0.45 -12.28
C PHE A 280 25.06 -0.64 -13.70
N LEU A 281 26.38 -0.71 -13.85
CA LEU A 281 27.00 -0.92 -15.14
C LEU A 281 26.99 -2.39 -15.58
N THR A 282 27.46 -3.28 -14.72
CA THR A 282 27.68 -4.70 -15.08
C THR A 282 26.39 -5.46 -15.34
N LYS A 283 25.26 -5.02 -14.73
CA LYS A 283 23.94 -5.62 -14.91
C LYS A 283 22.98 -4.71 -15.70
N ARG A 284 23.40 -3.52 -16.13
CA ARG A 284 22.55 -2.50 -16.74
C ARG A 284 21.31 -2.20 -15.86
N ALA A 285 21.53 -2.22 -14.53
CA ALA A 285 20.48 -2.14 -13.53
C ALA A 285 19.82 -0.75 -13.49
N ARG A 286 18.55 -0.71 -13.11
CA ARG A 286 17.80 0.53 -12.85
C ARG A 286 17.28 0.52 -11.43
N VAL A 287 17.36 1.67 -10.75
CA VAL A 287 16.71 1.91 -9.45
C VAL A 287 15.80 3.13 -9.59
N GLN A 288 14.53 2.97 -9.27
CA GLN A 288 13.54 4.03 -9.39
C GLN A 288 12.69 4.13 -8.13
N GLY A 289 12.63 5.34 -7.56
CA GLY A 289 11.72 5.64 -6.44
C GLY A 289 10.30 5.86 -6.90
N SER A 290 9.34 5.56 -6.02
CA SER A 290 7.93 5.86 -6.23
C SER A 290 7.25 6.28 -4.94
N GLN A 291 6.24 7.13 -5.08
CA GLN A 291 5.36 7.57 -4.01
C GLN A 291 3.94 7.70 -4.58
N LEU A 292 2.95 7.12 -3.92
CA LEU A 292 1.55 7.15 -4.39
C LEU A 292 0.87 8.48 -4.07
N ARG A 293 1.00 8.94 -2.83
CA ARG A 293 0.28 10.11 -2.29
C ARG A 293 0.60 11.43 -3.01
N SER A 294 1.79 11.58 -3.59
CA SER A 294 2.21 12.78 -4.33
C SER A 294 1.81 12.78 -5.80
N ARG A 295 1.16 11.73 -6.28
CA ARG A 295 0.70 11.63 -7.67
C ARG A 295 -0.53 12.50 -7.91
N SER A 296 -0.70 12.95 -9.17
CA SER A 296 -1.88 13.69 -9.58
C SER A 296 -3.16 12.84 -9.49
N LEU A 297 -4.31 13.52 -9.45
CA LEU A 297 -5.61 12.86 -9.47
C LEU A 297 -5.79 11.97 -10.70
N GLU A 298 -5.32 12.43 -11.89
CA GLU A 298 -5.37 11.66 -13.13
C GLU A 298 -4.62 10.34 -13.01
N TYR A 299 -3.41 10.38 -12.45
CA TYR A 299 -2.60 9.18 -12.25
C TYR A 299 -3.25 8.21 -11.25
N GLN A 300 -3.76 8.73 -10.13
CA GLN A 300 -4.44 7.91 -9.14
C GLN A 300 -5.75 7.32 -9.69
N ALA A 301 -6.47 8.07 -10.54
CA ALA A 301 -7.66 7.56 -11.22
C ALA A 301 -7.32 6.44 -12.21
N GLN A 302 -6.20 6.50 -12.93
CA GLN A 302 -5.75 5.38 -13.76
C GLN A 302 -5.47 4.12 -12.93
N LEU A 303 -4.87 4.26 -11.74
CA LEU A 303 -4.69 3.15 -10.82
C LEU A 303 -6.04 2.61 -10.31
N ARG A 304 -7.00 3.50 -10.03
CA ARG A 304 -8.36 3.12 -9.63
C ARG A 304 -9.04 2.31 -10.73
N ASP A 305 -8.97 2.77 -11.98
CA ASP A 305 -9.57 2.11 -13.13
C ASP A 305 -8.96 0.72 -13.35
N PHE A 306 -7.62 0.62 -13.28
CA PHE A 306 -6.92 -0.66 -13.38
C PHE A 306 -7.32 -1.61 -12.23
N PHE A 307 -7.41 -1.10 -10.99
CA PHE A 307 -7.84 -1.90 -9.85
C PHE A 307 -9.25 -2.44 -10.03
N GLU A 308 -10.17 -1.59 -10.46
CA GLU A 308 -11.60 -1.96 -10.64
C GLU A 308 -11.78 -2.99 -11.76
N ALA A 309 -11.01 -2.86 -12.86
CA ALA A 309 -11.09 -3.76 -14.00
C ALA A 309 -10.41 -5.12 -13.75
N ASP A 310 -9.18 -5.11 -13.22
CA ASP A 310 -8.29 -6.29 -13.26
C ASP A 310 -8.06 -6.94 -11.88
N VAL A 311 -8.26 -6.20 -10.77
CA VAL A 311 -7.95 -6.68 -9.41
C VAL A 311 -9.21 -6.97 -8.60
N LEU A 312 -10.16 -6.03 -8.57
CA LEU A 312 -11.38 -6.14 -7.77
C LEU A 312 -12.18 -7.42 -8.06
N PRO A 313 -12.36 -7.85 -9.32
CA PRO A 313 -13.02 -9.13 -9.61
C PRO A 313 -12.31 -10.33 -8.95
N GLY A 314 -10.99 -10.29 -8.87
CA GLY A 314 -10.19 -11.33 -8.20
C GLY A 314 -10.36 -11.36 -6.69
N LEU A 315 -10.58 -10.21 -6.06
CA LEU A 315 -10.92 -10.11 -4.63
C LEU A 315 -12.34 -10.63 -4.36
N VAL A 316 -13.29 -10.33 -5.23
CA VAL A 316 -14.69 -10.76 -5.11
C VAL A 316 -14.83 -12.29 -5.31
N ASN A 317 -14.12 -12.87 -6.28
CA ASN A 317 -14.21 -14.29 -6.57
C ASN A 317 -13.23 -15.18 -5.78
N GLY A 318 -12.43 -14.59 -4.88
CA GLY A 318 -11.51 -15.30 -4.00
C GLY A 318 -10.17 -15.69 -4.63
N ARG A 319 -9.85 -15.24 -5.86
CA ARG A 319 -8.51 -15.39 -6.44
C ARG A 319 -7.45 -14.67 -5.61
N PHE A 320 -7.80 -13.48 -5.13
CA PHE A 320 -6.99 -12.68 -4.24
C PHE A 320 -7.62 -12.61 -2.85
N GLN A 321 -6.78 -12.65 -1.82
CA GLN A 321 -7.20 -12.55 -0.44
C GLN A 321 -6.70 -11.22 0.16
N HIS A 322 -7.63 -10.35 0.56
CA HIS A 322 -7.26 -9.20 1.38
C HIS A 322 -7.11 -9.65 2.83
N VAL A 323 -5.86 -9.74 3.29
CA VAL A 323 -5.55 -10.21 4.65
C VAL A 323 -5.71 -9.04 5.63
N VAL A 324 -6.84 -8.97 6.31
CA VAL A 324 -7.06 -8.07 7.45
C VAL A 324 -6.63 -8.80 8.72
N GLU A 325 -5.46 -8.43 9.26
CA GLU A 325 -4.88 -9.04 10.47
C GLU A 325 -5.66 -8.66 11.72
N ARG A 326 -6.07 -7.39 11.81
CA ARG A 326 -6.75 -6.87 12.98
C ARG A 326 -7.77 -5.79 12.59
N VAL A 327 -8.96 -5.89 13.21
CA VAL A 327 -9.94 -4.81 13.23
C VAL A 327 -9.94 -4.20 14.63
N VAL A 328 -9.81 -2.88 14.71
CA VAL A 328 -9.70 -2.13 15.97
C VAL A 328 -10.79 -1.06 16.01
N PRO A 329 -11.51 -0.85 17.11
CA PRO A 329 -12.34 0.35 17.28
C PRO A 329 -11.50 1.62 17.13
N TRP A 330 -11.99 2.62 16.42
CA TRP A 330 -11.18 3.80 16.09
C TRP A 330 -10.80 4.69 17.28
N ASP A 331 -11.53 4.60 18.37
CA ASP A 331 -11.17 5.23 19.65
C ASP A 331 -9.91 4.60 20.29
N ARG A 332 -9.49 3.42 19.77
CA ARG A 332 -8.25 2.72 20.12
C ARG A 332 -7.23 2.73 18.97
N VAL A 333 -7.28 3.74 18.10
CA VAL A 333 -6.38 3.88 16.95
C VAL A 333 -4.89 3.90 17.31
N ASN A 334 -4.54 4.34 18.53
CA ASN A 334 -3.18 4.25 19.08
C ASN A 334 -2.65 2.81 19.07
N GLU A 335 -3.48 1.81 19.43
CA GLU A 335 -3.10 0.39 19.39
C GLU A 335 -2.81 -0.07 17.95
N ALA A 336 -3.62 0.39 16.98
CA ALA A 336 -3.41 0.07 15.57
C ALA A 336 -2.06 0.62 15.07
N HIS A 337 -1.69 1.84 15.48
CA HIS A 337 -0.38 2.42 15.18
C HIS A 337 0.76 1.63 15.82
N GLU A 338 0.66 1.26 17.09
CA GLU A 338 1.66 0.47 17.83
C GLU A 338 1.89 -0.91 17.18
N LEU A 339 0.83 -1.59 16.72
CA LEU A 339 0.96 -2.86 16.00
C LEU A 339 1.83 -2.74 14.75
N LEU A 340 1.65 -1.65 13.98
CA LEU A 340 2.47 -1.39 12.79
C LEU A 340 3.91 -1.01 13.16
N GLU A 341 4.11 -0.13 14.15
CA GLU A 341 5.44 0.30 14.60
C GLU A 341 6.29 -0.88 15.06
N ASN A 342 5.69 -1.79 15.81
CA ASN A 342 6.35 -2.98 16.33
C ASN A 342 6.47 -4.12 15.29
N ASN A 343 6.04 -3.92 14.05
CA ASN A 343 6.05 -4.94 12.98
C ASN A 343 5.38 -6.26 13.39
N GLN A 344 4.29 -6.19 14.16
CA GLN A 344 3.60 -7.37 14.72
C GLN A 344 2.54 -7.94 13.78
N THR A 345 2.34 -7.36 12.58
CA THR A 345 1.26 -7.71 11.66
C THR A 345 1.71 -8.61 10.51
N LYS A 346 0.76 -9.39 9.99
CA LYS A 346 0.81 -10.12 8.72
C LYS A 346 -0.39 -9.64 7.88
N GLY A 347 -0.21 -8.55 7.12
CA GLY A 347 -1.29 -7.91 6.37
C GLY A 347 -1.76 -6.57 6.97
N LYS A 348 -3.04 -6.28 6.86
CA LYS A 348 -3.64 -4.96 7.11
C LYS A 348 -4.23 -4.82 8.51
N VAL A 349 -4.11 -3.63 9.08
CA VAL A 349 -4.87 -3.19 10.26
C VAL A 349 -5.91 -2.17 9.81
N VAL A 350 -7.14 -2.34 10.28
CA VAL A 350 -8.28 -1.50 9.92
C VAL A 350 -8.95 -1.00 11.18
N CYS A 351 -9.33 0.28 11.21
CA CYS A 351 -10.15 0.86 12.28
C CYS A 351 -11.60 1.00 11.80
N VAL A 352 -12.56 0.76 12.72
CA VAL A 352 -14.00 0.90 12.48
C VAL A 352 -14.57 2.06 13.29
N ILE A 353 -15.39 2.86 12.64
CA ILE A 353 -16.12 3.98 13.26
C ILE A 353 -17.51 3.48 13.66
N SER A 354 -17.77 3.51 14.95
CA SER A 354 -19.07 3.13 15.57
C SER A 354 -19.98 4.32 15.77
#